data_e7ffac13560f432fa2f28f143ed51a8f
#
_entry.id   e7ffac13560f432fa2f28f143ed51a8f
#
_cell.length_a   1.000
_cell.length_b   1.000
_cell.length_c   1.000
_cell.angle_alpha   90.00
_cell.angle_beta   90.00
_cell.angle_gamma   90.00
#
_symmetry.space_group_name_H-M   'P 1'
#
loop_
_entity.id
_entity.type
_entity.pdbx_description
1 polymer ?
#
loop_
_entity_poly.entity_id
_entity_poly.type
_entity_poly.pdbx_seq_one_letter_code
_entity_poly.pdbx_strand_id
1 'polypeptide(L)'
;MINKKILIIFYLFVTCISSLHGEMINRYGTTTASFLEIGVGSGSAMGEAYVAVANDISSIYWNPAGLANVTRPSAMFIMQPWIVDIDMLFLGGAFPLPGIGTIGLGITQVDYGDMDVTTLEYQEGTGETFKATDLAATLTFSRKIVSWFSFGSSLKYIKSNIWHSSASAIAVDLGVLVNTKFFSFSGNDTDGMTIGMSISNYG
;
A
#
# COMPACT_ATOMS: atom_id res chain seq x y z
N MET A 1 -29.06 21.82 -2.08
CA MET A 1 -28.50 22.55 -0.92
C MET A 1 -27.38 21.72 -0.33
N ILE A 2 -26.12 22.14 -0.46
CA ILE A 2 -24.98 21.44 0.13
C ILE A 2 -25.06 21.66 1.66
N ASN A 3 -24.97 20.55 2.40
CA ASN A 3 -25.03 20.56 3.85
C ASN A 3 -23.83 21.36 4.42
N LYS A 4 -24.07 22.43 5.16
CA LYS A 4 -23.02 23.28 5.76
C LYS A 4 -21.98 22.49 6.56
N LYS A 5 -22.38 21.38 7.17
CA LYS A 5 -21.46 20.48 7.90
C LYS A 5 -20.44 19.81 6.97
N ILE A 6 -20.85 19.43 5.75
CA ILE A 6 -19.94 18.84 4.76
C ILE A 6 -18.92 19.87 4.27
N LEU A 7 -19.36 21.11 4.08
CA LEU A 7 -18.48 22.22 3.67
C LEU A 7 -17.43 22.54 4.75
N ILE A 8 -17.81 22.52 6.02
CA ILE A 8 -16.89 22.74 7.15
C ILE A 8 -15.88 21.62 7.26
N ILE A 9 -16.30 20.36 7.11
CA ILE A 9 -15.38 19.19 7.13
C ILE A 9 -14.41 19.26 5.96
N PHE A 10 -14.87 19.62 4.77
CA PHE A 10 -14.03 19.79 3.59
C PHE A 10 -13.03 20.94 3.78
N TYR A 11 -13.45 22.07 4.36
CA TYR A 11 -12.58 23.21 4.65
C TYR A 11 -11.52 22.86 5.71
N LEU A 12 -11.91 22.16 6.78
CA LEU A 12 -10.97 21.66 7.79
C LEU A 12 -9.97 20.65 7.20
N PHE A 13 -10.41 19.79 6.30
CA PHE A 13 -9.55 18.84 5.61
C PHE A 13 -8.52 19.56 4.71
N VAL A 14 -8.96 20.54 3.94
CA VAL A 14 -8.08 21.35 3.07
C VAL A 14 -7.11 22.20 3.89
N THR A 15 -7.52 22.78 5.02
CA THR A 15 -6.61 23.54 5.89
C THR A 15 -5.61 22.65 6.62
N CYS A 16 -5.96 21.39 6.94
CA CYS A 16 -5.05 20.44 7.54
C CYS A 16 -3.95 20.03 6.54
N ILE A 17 -4.28 19.86 5.25
CA ILE A 17 -3.32 19.56 4.19
C ILE A 17 -2.36 20.75 3.94
N SER A 18 -2.85 21.98 4.01
CA SER A 18 -1.99 23.16 3.79
C SER A 18 -0.99 23.43 4.93
N SER A 19 -1.19 22.81 6.09
CA SER A 19 -0.27 22.89 7.23
C SER A 19 0.86 21.87 7.16
N LEU A 20 0.78 20.90 6.28
CA LEU A 20 1.84 19.92 5.98
C LEU A 20 2.88 20.53 5.03
N HIS A 21 3.49 21.63 5.43
CA HIS A 21 4.76 22.07 4.85
C HIS A 21 5.85 21.17 5.43
N GLY A 22 6.00 19.98 4.85
CA GLY A 22 7.21 19.21 5.05
C GLY A 22 8.36 20.08 4.55
N GLU A 23 9.23 20.55 5.44
CA GLU A 23 10.54 21.03 5.04
C GLU A 23 11.12 19.94 4.15
N MET A 24 11.47 20.29 2.92
CA MET A 24 12.28 19.42 2.06
C MET A 24 13.66 19.29 2.70
N ILE A 25 13.73 18.47 3.75
CA ILE A 25 14.99 17.97 4.22
C ILE A 25 15.53 17.14 3.07
N ASN A 26 16.67 17.52 2.52
CA ASN A 26 17.44 16.72 1.57
C ASN A 26 17.79 15.38 2.24
N ARG A 27 16.84 14.47 2.28
CA ARG A 27 17.06 13.10 2.71
C ARG A 27 17.60 12.35 1.51
N TYR A 28 18.89 12.19 1.48
CA TYR A 28 19.54 11.27 0.56
C TYR A 28 19.20 9.85 1.02
N GLY A 29 18.44 9.15 0.20
CA GLY A 29 17.97 7.80 0.44
C GLY A 29 16.54 7.76 1.00
N THR A 30 15.74 6.92 0.39
CA THR A 30 14.43 6.54 0.90
C THR A 30 14.60 5.30 1.77
N THR A 31 13.95 5.28 2.91
CA THR A 31 13.82 4.06 3.71
C THR A 31 13.00 3.07 2.90
N THR A 32 13.52 1.85 2.68
CA THR A 32 12.75 0.73 2.11
C THR A 32 12.27 0.91 0.67
N ALA A 33 13.02 1.61 -0.17
CA ALA A 33 12.62 1.81 -1.57
C ALA A 33 12.35 0.50 -2.33
N SER A 34 13.10 -0.56 -2.03
CA SER A 34 13.05 -1.80 -2.79
C SER A 34 11.76 -2.58 -2.63
N PHE A 35 11.17 -2.66 -1.43
CA PHE A 35 9.91 -3.40 -1.27
C PHE A 35 8.71 -2.63 -1.83
N LEU A 36 8.83 -1.34 -2.06
CA LEU A 36 7.81 -0.54 -2.72
C LEU A 36 7.72 -0.84 -4.23
N GLU A 37 8.75 -1.50 -4.78
CA GLU A 37 8.84 -1.89 -6.18
C GLU A 37 8.40 -3.34 -6.42
N ILE A 38 8.33 -4.16 -5.37
CA ILE A 38 7.92 -5.57 -5.49
C ILE A 38 6.42 -5.67 -5.37
N GLY A 39 5.74 -5.94 -6.45
CA GLY A 39 4.29 -6.07 -6.48
C GLY A 39 3.77 -7.29 -5.72
N VAL A 40 2.58 -7.19 -5.15
CA VAL A 40 1.95 -8.21 -4.32
C VAL A 40 0.91 -9.01 -5.11
N GLY A 41 1.03 -10.33 -5.11
CA GLY A 41 0.02 -11.26 -5.60
C GLY A 41 -0.32 -11.09 -7.08
N SER A 42 -1.61 -11.05 -7.41
CA SER A 42 -2.11 -10.96 -8.80
C SER A 42 -1.61 -9.73 -9.54
N GLY A 43 -1.32 -8.64 -8.84
CA GLY A 43 -0.80 -7.42 -9.43
C GLY A 43 0.57 -7.60 -10.08
N SER A 44 1.46 -8.38 -9.46
CA SER A 44 2.77 -8.73 -10.06
C SER A 44 2.62 -9.48 -11.38
N ALA A 45 1.70 -10.45 -11.43
CA ALA A 45 1.41 -11.22 -12.65
C ALA A 45 0.81 -10.36 -13.78
N MET A 46 0.20 -9.21 -13.44
CA MET A 46 -0.37 -8.25 -14.38
C MET A 46 0.62 -7.12 -14.76
N GLY A 47 1.91 -7.27 -14.44
CA GLY A 47 2.90 -6.24 -14.68
C GLY A 47 2.63 -4.95 -13.90
N GLU A 48 2.11 -5.10 -12.66
CA GLU A 48 1.77 -4.02 -11.73
C GLU A 48 0.59 -3.12 -12.16
N ALA A 49 -0.12 -3.45 -13.23
CA ALA A 49 -1.30 -2.74 -13.70
C ALA A 49 -2.55 -3.13 -12.89
N TYR A 50 -2.53 -2.98 -11.56
CA TYR A 50 -3.56 -3.50 -10.66
C TYR A 50 -4.38 -2.43 -9.94
N VAL A 51 -3.98 -1.18 -9.95
CA VAL A 51 -4.59 -0.07 -9.19
C VAL A 51 -6.10 0.08 -9.43
N ALA A 52 -6.57 -0.15 -10.67
CA ALA A 52 -7.98 -0.02 -11.03
C ALA A 52 -8.79 -1.30 -10.82
N VAL A 53 -8.15 -2.46 -10.74
CA VAL A 53 -8.82 -3.78 -10.60
C VAL A 53 -8.69 -4.38 -9.20
N ALA A 54 -7.94 -3.74 -8.30
CA ALA A 54 -7.78 -4.15 -6.92
C ALA A 54 -9.16 -4.22 -6.23
N ASN A 55 -9.58 -5.42 -5.83
CA ASN A 55 -10.89 -5.67 -5.23
C ASN A 55 -10.86 -6.73 -4.13
N ASP A 56 -9.68 -7.13 -3.72
CA ASP A 56 -9.40 -8.12 -2.67
C ASP A 56 -8.51 -7.54 -1.56
N ILE A 57 -7.95 -8.37 -0.69
CA ILE A 57 -7.12 -7.95 0.43
C ILE A 57 -5.80 -7.32 -0.04
N SER A 58 -5.29 -7.69 -1.23
CA SER A 58 -4.10 -7.06 -1.80
C SER A 58 -4.30 -5.57 -2.13
N SER A 59 -5.55 -5.08 -2.10
CA SER A 59 -5.88 -3.67 -2.18
C SER A 59 -5.22 -2.83 -1.08
N ILE A 60 -4.89 -3.42 0.08
CA ILE A 60 -4.12 -2.76 1.15
C ILE A 60 -2.78 -2.25 0.61
N TYR A 61 -2.20 -2.98 -0.33
CA TYR A 61 -0.95 -2.63 -0.99
C TYR A 61 -1.16 -1.73 -2.22
N TRP A 62 -2.09 -2.12 -3.13
CA TRP A 62 -2.22 -1.52 -4.46
C TRP A 62 -3.06 -0.24 -4.50
N ASN A 63 -4.24 -0.29 -3.88
CA ASN A 63 -5.19 0.82 -3.86
C ASN A 63 -6.17 0.64 -2.70
N PRO A 64 -6.02 1.39 -1.61
CA PRO A 64 -6.85 1.23 -0.43
C PRO A 64 -8.35 1.32 -0.70
N ALA A 65 -8.79 2.02 -1.76
CA ALA A 65 -10.22 2.11 -2.12
C ALA A 65 -10.81 0.76 -2.53
N GLY A 66 -10.00 -0.17 -3.05
CA GLY A 66 -10.44 -1.50 -3.48
C GLY A 66 -10.96 -2.36 -2.35
N LEU A 67 -10.47 -2.13 -1.13
CA LEU A 67 -10.89 -2.87 0.06
C LEU A 67 -12.39 -2.67 0.38
N ALA A 68 -13.03 -1.61 -0.11
CA ALA A 68 -14.47 -1.38 0.02
C ALA A 68 -15.33 -2.44 -0.72
N ASN A 69 -14.73 -3.22 -1.61
CA ASN A 69 -15.39 -4.32 -2.33
C ASN A 69 -15.36 -5.65 -1.56
N VAL A 70 -14.56 -5.74 -0.51
CA VAL A 70 -14.52 -6.92 0.36
C VAL A 70 -15.77 -6.94 1.24
N THR A 71 -16.62 -7.95 1.05
CA THR A 71 -17.94 -8.04 1.71
C THR A 71 -17.97 -8.98 2.91
N ARG A 72 -16.91 -9.77 3.13
CA ARG A 72 -16.81 -10.74 4.23
C ARG A 72 -15.45 -10.62 4.91
N PRO A 73 -15.35 -10.88 6.23
CA PRO A 73 -14.07 -11.00 6.89
C PRO A 73 -13.21 -12.02 6.16
N SER A 74 -12.01 -11.63 5.78
CA SER A 74 -11.11 -12.45 4.95
C SER A 74 -9.67 -12.18 5.35
N ALA A 75 -8.81 -13.18 5.15
CA ALA A 75 -7.37 -13.05 5.33
C ALA A 75 -6.65 -13.56 4.07
N MET A 76 -5.47 -13.01 3.79
CA MET A 76 -4.63 -13.37 2.66
C MET A 76 -3.20 -13.51 3.15
N PHE A 77 -2.55 -14.56 2.70
CA PHE A 77 -1.13 -14.79 2.93
C PHE A 77 -0.48 -15.06 1.58
N ILE A 78 0.57 -14.32 1.28
CA ILE A 78 1.36 -14.48 0.04
C ILE A 78 2.82 -14.57 0.45
N MET A 79 3.50 -15.61 -0.04
CA MET A 79 4.94 -15.74 0.01
C MET A 79 5.42 -15.78 -1.43
N GLN A 80 6.27 -14.85 -1.79
CA GLN A 80 6.71 -14.64 -3.15
C GLN A 80 8.24 -14.60 -3.18
N PRO A 81 8.88 -15.72 -3.59
CA PRO A 81 10.29 -15.70 -3.92
C PRO A 81 10.53 -14.71 -5.06
N TRP A 82 11.54 -13.88 -4.92
CA TRP A 82 11.94 -12.89 -5.91
C TRP A 82 13.31 -13.30 -6.52
N ILE A 83 14.03 -12.36 -7.06
CA ILE A 83 15.37 -12.61 -7.65
C ILE A 83 16.43 -12.67 -6.56
N VAL A 84 17.45 -13.51 -6.75
CA VAL A 84 18.69 -13.56 -5.93
C VAL A 84 18.40 -13.67 -4.43
N ASP A 85 17.72 -14.74 -4.01
CA ASP A 85 17.42 -15.06 -2.59
C ASP A 85 16.63 -13.98 -1.83
N ILE A 86 15.98 -13.07 -2.55
CA ILE A 86 15.05 -12.10 -1.94
C ILE A 86 13.68 -12.75 -1.84
N ASP A 87 13.13 -12.76 -0.64
CA ASP A 87 11.79 -13.25 -0.37
C ASP A 87 10.86 -12.11 0.08
N MET A 88 9.68 -12.05 -0.52
CA MET A 88 8.63 -11.15 -0.09
C MET A 88 7.49 -11.91 0.58
N LEU A 89 7.05 -11.42 1.72
CA LEU A 89 5.90 -11.91 2.45
C LEU A 89 4.87 -10.81 2.60
N PHE A 90 3.62 -11.12 2.26
CA PHE A 90 2.47 -10.28 2.55
C PHE A 90 1.45 -11.06 3.37
N LEU A 91 1.06 -10.49 4.50
CA LEU A 91 -0.04 -10.96 5.32
C LEU A 91 -1.07 -9.84 5.44
N GLY A 92 -2.30 -10.09 5.04
CA GLY A 92 -3.38 -9.11 5.11
C GLY A 92 -4.66 -9.67 5.69
N GLY A 93 -5.45 -8.81 6.31
CA GLY A 93 -6.79 -9.10 6.81
C GLY A 93 -7.73 -7.95 6.54
N ALA A 94 -8.98 -8.26 6.19
CA ALA A 94 -10.02 -7.27 5.96
C ALA A 94 -11.26 -7.59 6.79
N PHE A 95 -11.82 -6.56 7.42
CA PHE A 95 -12.97 -6.64 8.32
C PHE A 95 -14.02 -5.61 7.88
N PRO A 96 -15.03 -6.03 7.08
CA PRO A 96 -16.14 -5.17 6.72
C PRO A 96 -17.01 -4.83 7.92
N LEU A 97 -17.28 -3.54 8.11
CA LEU A 97 -18.16 -3.00 9.16
C LEU A 97 -19.42 -2.46 8.48
N PRO A 98 -20.58 -3.13 8.64
CA PRO A 98 -21.82 -2.74 7.98
C PRO A 98 -22.18 -1.27 8.23
N GLY A 99 -22.43 -0.50 7.17
CA GLY A 99 -22.80 0.92 7.24
C GLY A 99 -21.65 1.90 7.49
N ILE A 100 -20.46 1.41 7.88
CA ILE A 100 -19.30 2.24 8.21
C ILE A 100 -18.27 2.19 7.07
N GLY A 101 -17.81 1.00 6.70
CA GLY A 101 -16.75 0.77 5.71
C GLY A 101 -15.99 -0.51 6.02
N THR A 102 -14.81 -0.69 5.46
CA THR A 102 -13.95 -1.85 5.67
C THR A 102 -12.63 -1.41 6.29
N ILE A 103 -12.22 -2.06 7.37
CA ILE A 103 -10.90 -1.90 7.98
C ILE A 103 -10.00 -3.02 7.45
N GLY A 104 -8.80 -2.66 7.05
CA GLY A 104 -7.73 -3.57 6.65
C GLY A 104 -6.52 -3.45 7.54
N LEU A 105 -5.88 -4.58 7.80
CA LEU A 105 -4.58 -4.67 8.44
C LEU A 105 -3.66 -5.44 7.51
N GLY A 106 -2.46 -4.95 7.30
CA GLY A 106 -1.46 -5.57 6.42
C GLY A 106 -0.07 -5.52 7.02
N ILE A 107 0.71 -6.56 6.78
CA ILE A 107 2.14 -6.61 7.03
C ILE A 107 2.80 -7.03 5.72
N THR A 108 3.75 -6.23 5.26
CA THR A 108 4.62 -6.56 4.13
C THR A 108 6.04 -6.66 4.66
N GLN A 109 6.73 -7.74 4.36
CA GLN A 109 8.13 -7.95 4.73
C GLN A 109 8.92 -8.35 3.49
N VAL A 110 10.12 -7.82 3.36
CA VAL A 110 11.13 -8.25 2.39
C VAL A 110 12.36 -8.72 3.16
N ASP A 111 12.82 -9.92 2.88
CA ASP A 111 14.07 -10.47 3.35
C ASP A 111 15.04 -10.52 2.16
N TYR A 112 16.20 -9.94 2.32
CA TYR A 112 17.22 -9.87 1.25
C TYR A 112 18.20 -11.05 1.29
N GLY A 113 17.96 -12.05 2.15
CA GLY A 113 18.85 -13.18 2.35
C GLY A 113 20.11 -12.84 3.14
N ASP A 114 21.02 -13.79 3.21
CA ASP A 114 22.32 -13.63 3.85
C ASP A 114 23.32 -13.03 2.86
N MET A 115 24.01 -11.97 3.29
CA MET A 115 25.04 -11.29 2.51
C MET A 115 26.40 -11.42 3.18
N ASP A 116 27.44 -11.76 2.42
CA ASP A 116 28.80 -11.86 2.95
C ASP A 116 29.37 -10.50 3.28
N VAL A 117 30.04 -10.41 4.43
CA VAL A 117 30.83 -9.25 4.79
C VAL A 117 32.16 -9.30 4.05
N THR A 118 32.39 -8.33 3.15
CA THR A 118 33.65 -8.22 2.39
C THR A 118 34.47 -7.02 2.85
N THR A 119 35.79 -7.12 2.75
CA THR A 119 36.73 -6.04 3.02
C THR A 119 37.73 -5.89 1.87
N LEU A 120 38.54 -4.83 1.91
CA LEU A 120 39.60 -4.65 0.92
C LEU A 120 40.63 -5.80 0.91
N GLU A 121 40.83 -6.45 2.06
CA GLU A 121 41.77 -7.57 2.21
C GLU A 121 41.09 -8.92 1.91
N TYR A 122 39.79 -9.04 2.17
CA TYR A 122 39.02 -10.28 2.00
C TYR A 122 37.84 -10.00 1.04
N GLN A 123 38.12 -9.95 -0.26
CA GLN A 123 37.14 -9.63 -1.28
C GLN A 123 36.13 -10.76 -1.51
N GLU A 124 36.53 -12.01 -1.23
CA GLU A 124 35.71 -13.22 -1.32
C GLU A 124 34.86 -13.45 -0.06
N GLY A 125 34.93 -12.58 0.92
CA GLY A 125 34.20 -12.65 2.19
C GLY A 125 35.11 -12.88 3.40
N THR A 126 34.73 -12.30 4.54
CA THR A 126 35.44 -12.51 5.83
C THR A 126 35.03 -13.79 6.56
N GLY A 127 33.99 -14.48 6.05
CA GLY A 127 33.33 -15.59 6.71
C GLY A 127 32.19 -15.15 7.66
N GLU A 128 31.98 -13.84 7.81
CA GLU A 128 30.82 -13.29 8.51
C GLU A 128 29.72 -12.95 7.50
N THR A 129 28.45 -13.13 7.90
CA THR A 129 27.28 -12.73 7.10
C THR A 129 26.44 -11.71 7.84
N PHE A 130 25.71 -10.89 7.12
CA PHE A 130 24.70 -9.99 7.65
C PHE A 130 23.38 -10.13 6.89
N LYS A 131 22.29 -9.68 7.51
CA LYS A 131 20.95 -9.65 6.92
C LYS A 131 20.47 -8.22 6.74
N ALA A 132 19.70 -8.03 5.67
CA ALA A 132 18.87 -6.86 5.47
C ALA A 132 17.41 -7.28 5.43
N THR A 133 16.54 -6.50 6.07
CA THR A 133 15.10 -6.75 6.10
C THR A 133 14.34 -5.44 6.10
N ASP A 134 13.28 -5.39 5.31
CA ASP A 134 12.32 -4.29 5.30
C ASP A 134 10.97 -4.81 5.79
N LEU A 135 10.27 -4.00 6.59
CA LEU A 135 8.96 -4.32 7.14
C LEU A 135 8.05 -3.10 7.05
N ALA A 136 6.83 -3.29 6.54
CA ALA A 136 5.78 -2.29 6.58
C ALA A 136 4.55 -2.86 7.28
N ALA A 137 4.07 -2.18 8.32
CA ALA A 137 2.79 -2.43 8.95
C ALA A 137 1.78 -1.37 8.48
N THR A 138 0.64 -1.82 7.95
CA THR A 138 -0.34 -0.97 7.29
C THR A 138 -1.70 -1.11 7.97
N LEU A 139 -2.31 0.02 8.30
CA LEU A 139 -3.71 0.13 8.72
C LEU A 139 -4.48 0.87 7.62
N THR A 140 -5.51 0.23 7.08
CA THR A 140 -6.30 0.75 5.96
C THR A 140 -7.75 0.95 6.39
N PHE A 141 -8.35 2.04 5.95
CA PHE A 141 -9.80 2.25 6.00
C PHE A 141 -10.31 2.52 4.58
N SER A 142 -11.40 1.88 4.22
CA SER A 142 -12.02 2.04 2.91
C SER A 142 -13.54 2.10 3.02
N ARG A 143 -14.15 2.91 2.16
CA ARG A 143 -15.61 3.05 2.13
C ARG A 143 -16.12 3.29 0.72
N LYS A 144 -17.18 2.59 0.37
CA LYS A 144 -18.00 2.89 -0.81
C LYS A 144 -18.93 4.06 -0.45
N ILE A 145 -18.66 5.23 -1.01
CA ILE A 145 -19.41 6.46 -0.71
C ILE A 145 -20.76 6.46 -1.44
N VAL A 146 -20.72 6.05 -2.72
CA VAL A 146 -21.90 5.82 -3.58
C VAL A 146 -21.63 4.57 -4.41
N SER A 147 -22.62 4.04 -5.12
CA SER A 147 -22.49 2.79 -5.89
C SER A 147 -21.32 2.77 -6.87
N TRP A 148 -21.00 3.93 -7.43
CA TRP A 148 -19.97 4.09 -8.46
C TRP A 148 -18.64 4.67 -7.93
N PHE A 149 -18.55 5.08 -6.64
CA PHE A 149 -17.35 5.73 -6.11
C PHE A 149 -16.94 5.15 -4.75
N SER A 150 -15.71 4.69 -4.66
CA SER A 150 -15.07 4.23 -3.43
C SER A 150 -13.83 5.06 -3.14
N PHE A 151 -13.59 5.30 -1.84
CA PHE A 151 -12.43 5.98 -1.32
C PHE A 151 -11.77 5.11 -0.25
N GLY A 152 -10.45 5.16 -0.17
CA GLY A 152 -9.68 4.51 0.87
C GLY A 152 -8.45 5.31 1.27
N SER A 153 -7.98 5.10 2.48
CA SER A 153 -6.71 5.63 2.96
C SER A 153 -6.00 4.60 3.83
N SER A 154 -4.68 4.63 3.82
CA SER A 154 -3.84 3.79 4.66
C SER A 154 -2.84 4.63 5.42
N LEU A 155 -2.51 4.17 6.63
CA LEU A 155 -1.39 4.63 7.42
C LEU A 155 -0.38 3.49 7.50
N LYS A 156 0.86 3.77 7.14
CA LYS A 156 1.97 2.80 7.13
C LYS A 156 3.03 3.19 8.13
N TYR A 157 3.53 2.23 8.86
CA TYR A 157 4.78 2.31 9.59
C TYR A 157 5.79 1.41 8.91
N ILE A 158 6.89 1.99 8.46
CA ILE A 158 7.93 1.35 7.67
C ILE A 158 9.20 1.28 8.51
N LYS A 159 9.85 0.13 8.54
CA LYS A 159 11.13 -0.09 9.21
C LYS A 159 12.07 -0.86 8.30
N SER A 160 13.25 -0.31 8.09
CA SER A 160 14.36 -0.95 7.40
C SER A 160 15.47 -1.27 8.39
N ASN A 161 16.02 -2.47 8.32
CA ASN A 161 17.18 -2.89 9.10
C ASN A 161 18.21 -3.43 8.14
N ILE A 162 19.42 -2.93 8.23
CA ILE A 162 20.57 -3.41 7.45
C ILE A 162 21.75 -3.56 8.43
N TRP A 163 22.13 -4.80 8.71
CA TRP A 163 23.22 -5.12 9.62
C TRP A 163 23.03 -4.41 10.98
N HIS A 164 23.90 -3.40 11.29
CA HIS A 164 23.87 -2.62 12.53
C HIS A 164 23.07 -1.32 12.43
N SER A 165 22.52 -1.00 11.25
CA SER A 165 21.79 0.24 11.00
C SER A 165 20.30 -0.02 10.85
N SER A 166 19.49 0.89 11.35
CA SER A 166 18.04 0.85 11.16
C SER A 166 17.49 2.23 10.83
N ALA A 167 16.46 2.26 10.01
CA ALA A 167 15.71 3.47 9.70
C ALA A 167 14.21 3.17 9.84
N SER A 168 13.42 4.21 10.11
CA SER A 168 11.97 4.08 10.14
C SER A 168 11.28 5.32 9.57
N ALA A 169 10.10 5.12 8.98
CA ALA A 169 9.28 6.18 8.42
C ALA A 169 7.80 5.91 8.68
N ILE A 170 7.00 6.97 8.61
CA ILE A 170 5.54 6.89 8.59
C ILE A 170 5.10 7.41 7.22
N ALA A 171 4.20 6.69 6.56
CA ALA A 171 3.67 7.08 5.26
C ALA A 171 2.15 6.93 5.22
N VAL A 172 1.53 7.66 4.31
CA VAL A 172 0.08 7.65 4.07
C VAL A 172 -0.18 7.29 2.62
N ASP A 173 -1.19 6.43 2.40
CA ASP A 173 -1.71 6.19 1.06
C ASP A 173 -3.13 6.75 0.96
N LEU A 174 -3.46 7.20 -0.24
CA LEU A 174 -4.81 7.60 -0.61
C LEU A 174 -5.19 6.89 -1.91
N GLY A 175 -6.40 6.39 -1.97
CA GLY A 175 -6.90 5.67 -3.13
C GLY A 175 -8.34 6.03 -3.47
N VAL A 176 -8.64 5.97 -4.76
CA VAL A 176 -10.00 6.12 -5.27
C VAL A 176 -10.27 5.08 -6.36
N LEU A 177 -11.52 4.62 -6.41
CA LEU A 177 -12.05 3.79 -7.50
C LEU A 177 -13.37 4.39 -7.98
N VAL A 178 -13.47 4.55 -9.29
CA VAL A 178 -14.66 5.06 -9.97
C VAL A 178 -15.13 4.01 -10.96
N ASN A 179 -16.30 3.43 -10.73
CA ASN A 179 -16.95 2.51 -11.66
C ASN A 179 -17.86 3.32 -12.58
N THR A 180 -17.71 3.17 -13.88
CA THR A 180 -18.51 3.91 -14.87
C THR A 180 -19.33 2.94 -15.72
N LYS A 181 -20.40 3.44 -16.33
CA LYS A 181 -21.17 2.69 -17.33
C LYS A 181 -20.54 2.69 -18.71
N PHE A 182 -19.41 3.37 -18.85
CA PHE A 182 -18.71 3.46 -20.12
C PHE A 182 -18.24 2.07 -20.55
N PHE A 183 -18.49 1.66 -21.78
CA PHE A 183 -18.25 0.32 -22.30
C PHE A 183 -19.02 -0.82 -21.60
N SER A 184 -20.04 -0.52 -20.79
CA SER A 184 -20.87 -1.55 -20.17
C SER A 184 -21.76 -2.20 -21.21
N PHE A 185 -21.80 -3.55 -21.23
CA PHE A 185 -22.71 -4.31 -22.09
C PHE A 185 -24.14 -4.40 -21.50
N SER A 186 -24.27 -4.34 -20.18
CA SER A 186 -25.55 -4.41 -19.46
C SER A 186 -26.13 -3.05 -19.10
N GLY A 187 -25.38 -1.96 -19.30
CA GLY A 187 -25.74 -0.61 -18.89
C GLY A 187 -25.63 -0.35 -17.38
N ASN A 188 -24.96 -1.25 -16.64
CA ASN A 188 -24.72 -1.16 -15.21
C ASN A 188 -23.30 -0.67 -14.90
N ASP A 189 -23.09 -0.14 -13.69
CA ASP A 189 -21.75 0.30 -13.22
C ASP A 189 -20.83 -0.88 -12.90
N THR A 190 -21.35 -2.12 -12.89
CA THR A 190 -20.61 -3.32 -12.44
C THR A 190 -19.77 -3.98 -13.54
N ASP A 191 -20.06 -3.72 -14.80
CA ASP A 191 -19.41 -4.30 -15.98
C ASP A 191 -18.86 -3.24 -16.94
N GLY A 192 -18.82 -1.98 -16.51
CA GLY A 192 -18.25 -0.88 -17.25
C GLY A 192 -16.78 -0.66 -16.95
N MET A 193 -16.23 0.40 -17.50
CA MET A 193 -14.83 0.79 -17.26
C MET A 193 -14.64 1.25 -15.80
N THR A 194 -13.63 0.69 -15.13
CA THR A 194 -13.19 1.15 -13.80
C THR A 194 -11.97 2.04 -13.93
N ILE A 195 -11.99 3.19 -13.28
CA ILE A 195 -10.85 4.12 -13.17
C ILE A 195 -10.34 4.05 -11.74
N GLY A 196 -9.06 3.71 -11.58
CA GLY A 196 -8.38 3.70 -10.30
C GLY A 196 -7.26 4.73 -10.25
N MET A 197 -7.15 5.41 -9.12
CA MET A 197 -6.00 6.28 -8.81
C MET A 197 -5.52 5.97 -7.40
N SER A 198 -4.21 5.92 -7.21
CA SER A 198 -3.58 5.78 -5.90
C SER A 198 -2.39 6.71 -5.79
N ILE A 199 -2.26 7.34 -4.64
CA ILE A 199 -1.05 8.01 -4.18
C ILE A 199 -0.56 7.17 -3.01
N SER A 200 0.62 6.59 -3.13
CA SER A 200 1.17 5.69 -2.13
C SER A 200 2.47 6.23 -1.55
N ASN A 201 2.73 5.85 -0.29
CA ASN A 201 3.99 6.12 0.39
C ASN A 201 4.33 7.62 0.52
N TYR A 202 3.31 8.46 0.72
CA TYR A 202 3.51 9.87 0.99
C TYR A 202 3.87 10.07 2.47
N GLY A 203 5.13 10.49 2.76
CA GLY A 203 5.65 10.73 4.10
C GLY A 203 7.15 10.99 4.15
#